data_b51d5b743795449e8f3bae5cdf5076c7
#
_entry.id   b51d5b743795449e8f3bae5cdf5076c7
#
_cell.length_a   1.000
_cell.length_b   1.000
_cell.length_c   1.000
_cell.angle_alpha   90.00
_cell.angle_beta   90.00
_cell.angle_gamma   90.00
#
_symmetry.space_group_name_H-M   'P 1'
#
loop_
_entity.id
_entity.type
_entity.pdbx_description
1 polymer ?
#
loop_
_entity_poly.entity_id
_entity_poly.type
_entity_poly.pdbx_seq_one_letter_code
_entity_poly.pdbx_strand_id
1 'polypeptide(L)'
;MAEQDWKTNKGVFAAVSLPTLVWIFLFFLVPMAIVWLYSFGQNKGLTDIEISGTLENYKRATEWLYLTIFGKSFAVAALVTLICLIIGFPVAMAITFASEKWRPWLLLGIMLPFWTNLLIRTYALMMLLGTQGFANKGLGALWEGTSWLKTLVGLQPLPTWEPVQLLFNNFAVVFGLVYVHLPFMVLPLYAALDRLDRSLIEASLDLGAGHFRTIMRIVVPLAAPGIVAGVMITLIPALGAYLTPDLMGGTDSQMIANVIERQFKKANDWPFGAALSFLLIYAMFALIAIQSMRKKVAEAS
;
A
#
# COMPACT_ATOMS: atom_id res chain seq x y z
N MET A 1 23.65 33.14 14.61
CA MET A 1 23.58 33.15 16.10
C MET A 1 22.21 32.83 16.71
N ALA A 2 21.17 32.62 15.92
CA ALA A 2 19.80 32.32 16.40
C ALA A 2 19.44 30.83 16.49
N GLU A 3 20.30 29.93 16.04
CA GLU A 3 19.95 28.49 15.90
C GLU A 3 20.19 27.66 17.18
N GLN A 4 20.86 28.18 18.17
CA GLN A 4 21.21 27.43 19.40
C GLN A 4 20.31 27.69 20.59
N ASP A 5 19.48 28.72 20.58
CA ASP A 5 18.80 29.23 21.78
C ASP A 5 17.61 28.37 22.26
N TRP A 6 16.89 27.70 21.33
CA TRP A 6 15.73 26.90 21.71
C TRP A 6 16.08 25.51 22.29
N LYS A 7 17.26 24.95 21.94
CA LYS A 7 17.75 23.69 22.52
C LYS A 7 18.33 23.87 23.92
N THR A 8 18.84 25.05 24.21
CA THR A 8 19.42 25.40 25.53
C THR A 8 18.37 25.91 26.53
N ASN A 9 17.27 26.49 26.04
CA ASN A 9 16.21 27.02 26.92
C ASN A 9 15.08 25.98 27.10
N LYS A 10 15.20 25.16 28.16
CA LYS A 10 14.24 24.11 28.52
C LYS A 10 12.79 24.62 28.62
N GLY A 11 12.59 25.87 29.07
CA GLY A 11 11.27 26.48 29.18
C GLY A 11 10.62 26.74 27.81
N VAL A 12 11.37 27.29 26.88
CA VAL A 12 10.89 27.52 25.50
C VAL A 12 10.62 26.20 24.79
N PHE A 13 11.51 25.22 24.94
CA PHE A 13 11.30 23.88 24.41
C PHE A 13 10.03 23.23 24.97
N ALA A 14 9.83 23.29 26.29
CA ALA A 14 8.62 22.76 26.92
C ALA A 14 7.36 23.51 26.48
N ALA A 15 7.38 24.84 26.38
CA ALA A 15 6.23 25.63 25.94
C ALA A 15 5.78 25.31 24.48
N VAL A 16 6.72 25.02 23.59
CA VAL A 16 6.43 24.68 22.19
C VAL A 16 6.05 23.22 22.03
N SER A 17 6.70 22.30 22.77
CA SER A 17 6.49 20.86 22.63
C SER A 17 5.28 20.36 23.42
N LEU A 18 4.97 20.95 24.57
CA LEU A 18 3.91 20.49 25.48
C LEU A 18 2.52 20.47 24.83
N PRO A 19 2.05 21.53 24.13
CA PRO A 19 0.74 21.51 23.49
C PRO A 19 0.61 20.36 22.47
N THR A 20 1.63 20.15 21.66
CA THR A 20 1.67 19.05 20.66
C THR A 20 1.67 17.68 21.33
N LEU A 21 2.48 17.50 22.39
CA LEU A 21 2.52 16.24 23.13
C LEU A 21 1.20 15.94 23.84
N VAL A 22 0.58 16.95 24.48
CA VAL A 22 -0.74 16.81 25.12
C VAL A 22 -1.80 16.45 24.09
N TRP A 23 -1.79 17.08 22.90
CA TRP A 23 -2.71 16.76 21.83
C TRP A 23 -2.57 15.31 21.36
N ILE A 24 -1.34 14.86 21.08
CA ILE A 24 -1.07 13.47 20.68
C ILE A 24 -1.49 12.50 21.78
N PHE A 25 -1.16 12.79 23.03
CA PHE A 25 -1.54 11.94 24.16
C PHE A 25 -3.06 11.81 24.28
N LEU A 26 -3.80 12.92 24.31
CA LEU A 26 -5.23 12.94 24.53
C LEU A 26 -6.03 12.35 23.36
N PHE A 27 -5.68 12.70 22.12
CA PHE A 27 -6.49 12.35 20.96
C PHE A 27 -5.98 11.12 20.18
N PHE A 28 -4.79 10.65 20.45
CA PHE A 28 -4.25 9.45 19.82
C PHE A 28 -3.98 8.33 20.83
N LEU A 29 -3.18 8.57 21.88
CA LEU A 29 -2.80 7.50 22.80
C LEU A 29 -3.95 7.07 23.72
N VAL A 30 -4.78 7.98 24.21
CA VAL A 30 -5.91 7.62 25.10
C VAL A 30 -6.96 6.78 24.37
N PRO A 31 -7.50 7.16 23.19
CA PRO A 31 -8.42 6.28 22.44
C PRO A 31 -7.78 4.95 22.07
N MET A 32 -6.51 4.95 21.67
CA MET A 32 -5.80 3.71 21.34
C MET A 32 -5.65 2.78 22.53
N ALA A 33 -5.36 3.35 23.72
CA ALA A 33 -5.29 2.60 24.97
C ALA A 33 -6.66 2.02 25.39
N ILE A 34 -7.75 2.76 25.16
CA ILE A 34 -9.12 2.26 25.40
C ILE A 34 -9.43 1.07 24.51
N VAL A 35 -9.13 1.17 23.20
CA VAL A 35 -9.33 0.05 22.26
C VAL A 35 -8.43 -1.13 22.64
N TRP A 36 -7.21 -0.86 23.11
CA TRP A 36 -6.30 -1.90 23.60
C TRP A 36 -6.88 -2.63 24.84
N LEU A 37 -7.43 -1.89 25.80
CA LEU A 37 -8.08 -2.48 26.95
C LEU A 37 -9.30 -3.34 26.54
N TYR A 38 -10.08 -2.89 25.55
CA TYR A 38 -11.21 -3.67 25.04
C TYR A 38 -10.77 -5.00 24.42
N SER A 39 -9.56 -5.11 23.87
CA SER A 39 -9.05 -6.38 23.33
C SER A 39 -8.97 -7.51 24.36
N PHE A 40 -8.91 -7.16 25.67
CA PHE A 40 -8.94 -8.09 26.80
C PHE A 40 -10.31 -8.20 27.46
N GLY A 41 -11.36 -7.64 26.83
CA GLY A 41 -12.73 -7.67 27.31
C GLY A 41 -13.54 -8.83 26.74
N GLN A 42 -14.75 -8.96 27.25
CA GLN A 42 -15.80 -9.89 26.76
C GLN A 42 -17.11 -9.14 26.59
N ASN A 43 -17.89 -9.54 25.58
CA ASN A 43 -19.27 -9.04 25.44
C ASN A 43 -20.20 -9.76 26.43
N LYS A 44 -20.86 -9.02 27.32
CA LYS A 44 -21.93 -9.54 28.20
C LYS A 44 -23.36 -9.31 27.66
N GLY A 45 -23.47 -8.72 26.47
CA GLY A 45 -24.71 -8.36 25.81
C GLY A 45 -24.46 -7.69 24.47
N LEU A 46 -25.47 -7.02 23.92
CA LEU A 46 -25.34 -6.33 22.63
C LEU A 46 -24.47 -5.06 22.72
N THR A 47 -24.36 -4.45 23.89
CA THR A 47 -23.68 -3.16 24.10
C THR A 47 -22.73 -3.14 25.31
N ASP A 48 -22.79 -4.14 26.18
CA ASP A 48 -22.03 -4.15 27.43
C ASP A 48 -20.72 -4.92 27.27
N ILE A 49 -19.60 -4.21 27.39
CA ILE A 49 -18.25 -4.77 27.34
C ILE A 49 -17.69 -4.81 28.76
N GLU A 50 -17.39 -5.99 29.28
CA GLU A 50 -16.67 -6.17 30.53
C GLU A 50 -15.19 -6.38 30.27
N ILE A 51 -14.35 -5.56 30.89
CA ILE A 51 -12.88 -5.71 30.83
C ILE A 51 -12.49 -6.78 31.87
N SER A 52 -12.42 -8.03 31.43
CA SER A 52 -12.14 -9.19 32.29
C SER A 52 -10.66 -9.60 32.29
N GLY A 53 -9.80 -8.94 31.50
CA GLY A 53 -8.40 -9.30 31.37
C GLY A 53 -8.15 -10.64 30.63
N THR A 54 -9.13 -11.11 29.84
CA THR A 54 -9.03 -12.41 29.15
C THR A 54 -8.19 -12.34 27.88
N LEU A 55 -7.51 -13.46 27.57
CA LEU A 55 -6.80 -13.67 26.30
C LEU A 55 -7.61 -14.46 25.28
N GLU A 56 -8.91 -14.71 25.55
CA GLU A 56 -9.76 -15.54 24.71
C GLU A 56 -9.89 -14.98 23.28
N ASN A 57 -10.00 -13.66 23.11
CA ASN A 57 -10.04 -13.01 21.81
C ASN A 57 -8.76 -13.26 21.00
N TYR A 58 -7.60 -13.20 21.66
CA TYR A 58 -6.32 -13.51 21.02
C TYR A 58 -6.22 -14.98 20.64
N LYS A 59 -6.71 -15.89 21.49
CA LYS A 59 -6.77 -17.32 21.19
C LYS A 59 -7.70 -17.59 20.00
N ARG A 60 -8.88 -16.97 19.96
CA ARG A 60 -9.81 -17.02 18.82
C ARG A 60 -9.17 -16.48 17.54
N ALA A 61 -8.40 -15.42 17.63
CA ALA A 61 -7.68 -14.85 16.47
C ALA A 61 -6.59 -15.79 15.91
N THR A 62 -6.11 -16.78 16.68
CA THR A 62 -5.18 -17.83 16.21
C THR A 62 -5.87 -19.04 15.58
N GLU A 63 -7.19 -19.06 15.49
CA GLU A 63 -7.91 -20.09 14.73
C GLU A 63 -7.52 -20.06 13.26
N TRP A 64 -7.53 -21.24 12.64
CA TRP A 64 -7.08 -21.43 11.25
C TRP A 64 -7.71 -20.47 10.25
N LEU A 65 -8.99 -20.16 10.44
CA LEU A 65 -9.72 -19.21 9.59
C LEU A 65 -9.04 -17.84 9.57
N TYR A 66 -8.78 -17.26 10.74
CA TYR A 66 -8.21 -15.91 10.85
C TYR A 66 -6.73 -15.89 10.42
N LEU A 67 -5.96 -16.92 10.77
CA LEU A 67 -4.57 -17.06 10.32
C LEU A 67 -4.48 -17.12 8.79
N THR A 68 -5.39 -17.83 8.13
CA THR A 68 -5.47 -17.88 6.67
C THR A 68 -5.77 -16.52 6.08
N ILE A 69 -6.71 -15.76 6.67
CA ILE A 69 -7.05 -14.40 6.23
C ILE A 69 -5.87 -13.44 6.45
N PHE A 70 -5.18 -13.53 7.59
CA PHE A 70 -3.95 -12.77 7.85
C PHE A 70 -2.89 -13.08 6.79
N GLY A 71 -2.59 -14.36 6.56
CA GLY A 71 -1.61 -14.79 5.55
C GLY A 71 -1.95 -14.29 4.16
N LYS A 72 -3.22 -14.39 3.76
CA LYS A 72 -3.72 -13.88 2.50
C LYS A 72 -3.56 -12.35 2.39
N SER A 73 -3.91 -11.61 3.45
CA SER A 73 -3.77 -10.15 3.47
C SER A 73 -2.31 -9.73 3.29
N PHE A 74 -1.38 -10.43 3.95
CA PHE A 74 0.05 -10.23 3.75
C PHE A 74 0.49 -10.54 2.33
N ALA A 75 0.04 -11.64 1.76
CA ALA A 75 0.38 -12.03 0.39
C ALA A 75 -0.14 -11.00 -0.63
N VAL A 76 -1.38 -10.54 -0.48
CA VAL A 76 -1.97 -9.50 -1.34
C VAL A 76 -1.22 -8.18 -1.20
N ALA A 77 -0.95 -7.71 0.03
CA ALA A 77 -0.22 -6.46 0.26
C ALA A 77 1.23 -6.54 -0.28
N ALA A 78 1.91 -7.67 -0.10
CA ALA A 78 3.24 -7.90 -0.66
C ALA A 78 3.22 -7.91 -2.20
N LEU A 79 2.24 -8.56 -2.81
CA LEU A 79 2.05 -8.58 -4.26
C LEU A 79 1.78 -7.17 -4.81
N VAL A 80 0.88 -6.42 -4.18
CA VAL A 80 0.61 -5.01 -4.52
C VAL A 80 1.88 -4.18 -4.43
N THR A 81 2.63 -4.31 -3.34
CA THR A 81 3.88 -3.58 -3.13
C THR A 81 4.93 -3.93 -4.19
N LEU A 82 5.05 -5.21 -4.53
CA LEU A 82 5.96 -5.67 -5.59
C LEU A 82 5.58 -5.10 -6.96
N ILE A 83 4.31 -5.14 -7.30
CA ILE A 83 3.80 -4.56 -8.57
C ILE A 83 4.04 -3.05 -8.59
N CYS A 84 3.73 -2.35 -7.47
CA CYS A 84 4.01 -0.92 -7.34
C CYS A 84 5.51 -0.61 -7.49
N LEU A 85 6.40 -1.46 -6.99
CA LEU A 85 7.85 -1.30 -7.15
C LEU A 85 8.28 -1.51 -8.62
N ILE A 86 7.78 -2.57 -9.27
CA ILE A 86 8.11 -2.89 -10.66
C ILE A 86 7.65 -1.77 -11.61
N ILE A 87 6.46 -1.21 -11.38
CA ILE A 87 5.93 -0.09 -12.18
C ILE A 87 6.53 1.24 -11.73
N GLY A 88 6.61 1.46 -10.43
CA GLY A 88 7.02 2.72 -9.82
C GLY A 88 8.49 3.05 -10.04
N PHE A 89 9.37 2.05 -10.08
CA PHE A 89 10.80 2.29 -10.30
C PHE A 89 11.10 2.87 -11.70
N PRO A 90 10.63 2.29 -12.81
CA PRO A 90 10.76 2.89 -14.13
C PRO A 90 10.10 4.27 -14.25
N VAL A 91 8.92 4.44 -13.63
CA VAL A 91 8.22 5.73 -13.61
C VAL A 91 9.03 6.78 -12.86
N ALA A 92 9.57 6.46 -11.68
CA ALA A 92 10.43 7.37 -10.93
C ALA A 92 11.71 7.72 -11.70
N MET A 93 12.32 6.75 -12.38
CA MET A 93 13.44 6.98 -13.28
C MET A 93 13.07 7.93 -14.42
N ALA A 94 11.95 7.69 -15.09
CA ALA A 94 11.49 8.55 -16.18
C ALA A 94 11.28 10.00 -15.73
N ILE A 95 10.75 10.21 -14.51
CA ILE A 95 10.59 11.54 -13.92
C ILE A 95 11.96 12.18 -13.62
N THR A 96 12.90 11.42 -13.02
CA THR A 96 14.23 11.92 -12.63
C THR A 96 15.05 12.34 -13.85
N PHE A 97 14.98 11.58 -14.94
CA PHE A 97 15.74 11.87 -16.17
C PHE A 97 14.97 12.75 -17.17
N ALA A 98 13.73 13.12 -16.86
CA ALA A 98 12.99 14.08 -17.66
C ALA A 98 13.63 15.47 -17.62
N SER A 99 13.40 16.27 -18.66
CA SER A 99 13.84 17.66 -18.68
C SER A 99 13.16 18.47 -17.57
N GLU A 100 13.83 19.51 -17.06
CA GLU A 100 13.35 20.35 -15.97
C GLU A 100 11.93 20.91 -16.21
N LYS A 101 11.59 21.17 -17.49
CA LYS A 101 10.26 21.65 -17.89
C LYS A 101 9.14 20.61 -17.67
N TRP A 102 9.43 19.31 -17.91
CA TRP A 102 8.42 18.25 -17.85
C TRP A 102 8.32 17.60 -16.46
N ARG A 103 9.37 17.64 -15.67
CA ARG A 103 9.45 17.02 -14.35
C ARG A 103 8.27 17.39 -13.42
N PRO A 104 7.92 18.70 -13.25
CA PRO A 104 6.80 19.09 -12.40
C PRO A 104 5.46 18.53 -12.89
N TRP A 105 5.26 18.48 -14.21
CA TRP A 105 4.02 17.96 -14.81
C TRP A 105 3.87 16.46 -14.64
N LEU A 106 4.96 15.71 -14.75
CA LEU A 106 4.99 14.27 -14.50
C LEU A 106 4.71 13.95 -13.03
N LEU A 107 5.31 14.70 -12.10
CA LEU A 107 5.01 14.58 -10.67
C LEU A 107 3.55 14.92 -10.37
N LEU A 108 3.04 16.00 -10.94
CA LEU A 108 1.64 16.35 -10.81
C LEU A 108 0.73 15.24 -11.34
N GLY A 109 1.05 14.65 -12.49
CA GLY A 109 0.31 13.54 -13.08
C GLY A 109 0.20 12.32 -12.17
N ILE A 110 1.27 11.98 -11.45
CA ILE A 110 1.27 10.89 -10.46
C ILE A 110 0.44 11.25 -9.21
N MET A 111 0.47 12.52 -8.79
CA MET A 111 -0.22 12.97 -7.59
C MET A 111 -1.70 13.30 -7.84
N LEU A 112 -2.07 13.68 -9.05
CA LEU A 112 -3.43 14.12 -9.39
C LEU A 112 -4.53 13.11 -9.00
N PRO A 113 -4.37 11.80 -9.25
CA PRO A 113 -5.33 10.80 -8.78
C PRO A 113 -5.48 10.78 -7.26
N PHE A 114 -4.45 11.14 -6.51
CA PHE A 114 -4.48 11.14 -5.05
C PHE A 114 -5.39 12.24 -4.47
N TRP A 115 -5.59 13.35 -5.18
CA TRP A 115 -6.46 14.44 -4.73
C TRP A 115 -7.95 14.13 -4.86
N THR A 116 -8.30 13.06 -5.58
CA THR A 116 -9.69 12.62 -5.69
C THR A 116 -10.08 11.74 -4.48
N ASN A 117 -11.35 11.82 -4.08
CA ASN A 117 -11.89 10.97 -3.02
C ASN A 117 -11.72 9.49 -3.36
N LEU A 118 -11.31 8.68 -2.36
CA LEU A 118 -11.07 7.24 -2.53
C LEU A 118 -12.31 6.48 -3.02
N LEU A 119 -13.50 6.82 -2.52
CA LEU A 119 -14.76 6.19 -2.94
C LEU A 119 -15.05 6.46 -4.43
N ILE A 120 -14.98 7.73 -4.85
CA ILE A 120 -15.21 8.12 -6.25
C ILE A 120 -14.23 7.38 -7.17
N ARG A 121 -12.96 7.30 -6.78
CA ARG A 121 -11.91 6.57 -7.50
C ARG A 121 -12.22 5.09 -7.60
N THR A 122 -12.64 4.46 -6.51
CA THR A 122 -12.99 3.03 -6.49
C THR A 122 -14.20 2.75 -7.37
N TYR A 123 -15.24 3.59 -7.33
CA TYR A 123 -16.39 3.46 -8.24
C TYR A 123 -16.01 3.63 -9.71
N ALA A 124 -15.12 4.58 -10.03
CA ALA A 124 -14.62 4.74 -11.39
C ALA A 124 -13.86 3.48 -11.87
N LEU A 125 -13.06 2.85 -11.01
CA LEU A 125 -12.40 1.58 -11.32
C LEU A 125 -13.41 0.42 -11.49
N MET A 126 -14.48 0.39 -10.68
CA MET A 126 -15.56 -0.59 -10.85
C MET A 126 -16.26 -0.40 -12.19
N MET A 127 -16.55 0.82 -12.61
CA MET A 127 -17.13 1.11 -13.93
C MET A 127 -16.17 0.72 -15.06
N LEU A 128 -14.86 0.89 -14.88
CA LEU A 128 -13.85 0.48 -15.85
C LEU A 128 -13.81 -1.03 -16.01
N LEU A 129 -13.79 -1.80 -14.91
CA LEU A 129 -13.62 -3.26 -14.88
C LEU A 129 -14.94 -4.03 -15.02
N GLY A 130 -16.09 -3.39 -14.95
CA GLY A 130 -17.39 -4.03 -15.08
C GLY A 130 -17.53 -4.80 -16.39
N THR A 131 -18.48 -5.74 -16.46
CA THR A 131 -18.75 -6.56 -17.66
C THR A 131 -19.09 -5.71 -18.88
N GLN A 132 -19.81 -4.59 -18.68
CA GLN A 132 -20.13 -3.58 -19.69
C GLN A 132 -19.14 -2.39 -19.69
N GLY A 133 -18.04 -2.51 -18.92
CA GLY A 133 -17.06 -1.46 -18.72
C GLY A 133 -16.12 -1.25 -19.90
N PHE A 134 -15.38 -0.14 -19.84
CA PHE A 134 -14.45 0.23 -20.93
C PHE A 134 -13.34 -0.82 -21.14
N ALA A 135 -12.89 -1.52 -20.09
CA ALA A 135 -11.90 -2.59 -20.22
C ALA A 135 -12.41 -3.75 -21.07
N ASN A 136 -13.62 -4.25 -20.79
CA ASN A 136 -14.22 -5.33 -21.59
C ASN A 136 -14.56 -4.89 -23.01
N LYS A 137 -15.04 -3.66 -23.20
CA LYS A 137 -15.28 -3.10 -24.55
C LYS A 137 -13.98 -3.01 -25.35
N GLY A 138 -12.88 -2.56 -24.73
CA GLY A 138 -11.58 -2.49 -25.37
C GLY A 138 -11.04 -3.87 -25.74
N LEU A 139 -11.15 -4.84 -24.83
CA LEU A 139 -10.76 -6.24 -25.08
C LEU A 139 -11.60 -6.87 -26.21
N GLY A 140 -12.91 -6.61 -26.21
CA GLY A 140 -13.81 -7.07 -27.28
C GLY A 140 -13.43 -6.50 -28.64
N ALA A 141 -13.17 -5.19 -28.73
CA ALA A 141 -12.73 -4.57 -29.98
C ALA A 141 -11.38 -5.12 -30.48
N LEU A 142 -10.44 -5.41 -29.59
CA LEU A 142 -9.18 -6.08 -29.95
C LEU A 142 -9.42 -7.51 -30.46
N TRP A 143 -10.30 -8.24 -29.79
CA TRP A 143 -10.68 -9.60 -30.21
C TRP A 143 -11.34 -9.63 -31.59
N GLU A 144 -12.31 -8.77 -31.83
CA GLU A 144 -12.98 -8.63 -33.12
C GLU A 144 -11.99 -8.19 -34.20
N GLY A 145 -11.08 -7.25 -33.90
CA GLY A 145 -10.01 -6.85 -34.81
C GLY A 145 -9.08 -8.01 -35.19
N THR A 146 -8.69 -8.84 -34.21
CA THR A 146 -7.87 -10.05 -34.51
C THR A 146 -8.65 -11.11 -35.28
N SER A 147 -9.94 -11.26 -35.02
CA SER A 147 -10.84 -12.16 -35.79
C SER A 147 -10.95 -11.72 -37.24
N TRP A 148 -11.11 -10.41 -37.48
CA TRP A 148 -11.15 -9.85 -38.84
C TRP A 148 -9.81 -10.04 -39.56
N LEU A 149 -8.66 -9.83 -38.92
CA LEU A 149 -7.34 -10.10 -39.52
C LEU A 149 -7.17 -11.57 -39.91
N LYS A 150 -7.62 -12.52 -39.06
CA LYS A 150 -7.60 -13.96 -39.41
C LYS A 150 -8.43 -14.27 -40.65
N THR A 151 -9.61 -13.69 -40.77
CA THR A 151 -10.50 -13.87 -41.93
C THR A 151 -9.84 -13.35 -43.21
N LEU A 152 -9.11 -12.21 -43.13
CA LEU A 152 -8.36 -11.68 -44.29
C LEU A 152 -7.25 -12.62 -44.78
N VAL A 153 -6.63 -13.39 -43.89
CA VAL A 153 -5.57 -14.35 -44.22
C VAL A 153 -6.14 -15.74 -44.57
N GLY A 154 -7.48 -15.89 -44.67
CA GLY A 154 -8.13 -17.15 -45.00
C GLY A 154 -8.20 -18.15 -43.85
N LEU A 155 -7.99 -17.72 -42.62
CA LEU A 155 -8.15 -18.53 -41.40
C LEU A 155 -9.58 -18.42 -40.86
N GLN A 156 -10.02 -19.42 -40.10
CA GLN A 156 -11.33 -19.36 -39.45
C GLN A 156 -11.40 -18.20 -38.45
N PRO A 157 -12.53 -17.45 -38.41
CA PRO A 157 -12.74 -16.39 -37.44
C PRO A 157 -12.73 -16.95 -36.00
N LEU A 158 -12.41 -16.10 -35.05
CA LEU A 158 -12.49 -16.44 -33.62
C LEU A 158 -13.98 -16.56 -33.20
N PRO A 159 -14.29 -17.33 -32.15
CA PRO A 159 -15.64 -17.38 -31.59
C PRO A 159 -16.07 -15.98 -31.10
N THR A 160 -17.36 -15.80 -30.91
CA THR A 160 -17.93 -14.55 -30.39
C THR A 160 -17.27 -14.14 -29.06
N TRP A 161 -16.97 -12.85 -28.91
CA TRP A 161 -16.39 -12.34 -27.68
C TRP A 161 -17.37 -12.52 -26.52
N GLU A 162 -16.89 -13.13 -25.43
CA GLU A 162 -17.60 -13.15 -24.15
C GLU A 162 -16.87 -12.24 -23.15
N PRO A 163 -17.59 -11.32 -22.47
CA PRO A 163 -16.98 -10.43 -21.50
C PRO A 163 -16.31 -11.19 -20.37
N VAL A 164 -15.06 -10.83 -20.05
CA VAL A 164 -14.30 -11.43 -18.95
C VAL A 164 -14.77 -10.82 -17.63
N GLN A 165 -14.95 -11.66 -16.61
CA GLN A 165 -15.25 -11.18 -15.26
C GLN A 165 -14.00 -10.58 -14.61
N LEU A 166 -13.76 -9.29 -14.85
CA LEU A 166 -12.63 -8.55 -14.29
C LEU A 166 -12.92 -7.98 -12.91
N LEU A 167 -14.19 -7.89 -12.51
CA LEU A 167 -14.65 -7.32 -11.23
C LEU A 167 -15.09 -8.44 -10.28
N PHE A 168 -15.15 -8.15 -8.97
CA PHE A 168 -15.53 -9.06 -7.88
C PHE A 168 -14.62 -10.29 -7.75
N ASN A 169 -13.32 -10.08 -7.87
CA ASN A 169 -12.31 -11.13 -7.72
C ASN A 169 -10.99 -10.56 -7.15
N ASN A 170 -10.02 -11.43 -6.87
CA ASN A 170 -8.71 -11.03 -6.35
C ASN A 170 -7.93 -10.12 -7.30
N PHE A 171 -8.12 -10.28 -8.62
CA PHE A 171 -7.47 -9.41 -9.61
C PHE A 171 -7.95 -7.96 -9.46
N ALA A 172 -9.27 -7.73 -9.34
CA ALA A 172 -9.83 -6.39 -9.14
C ALA A 172 -9.29 -5.73 -7.87
N VAL A 173 -9.17 -6.49 -6.77
CA VAL A 173 -8.61 -6.00 -5.52
C VAL A 173 -7.15 -5.59 -5.71
N VAL A 174 -6.31 -6.45 -6.27
CA VAL A 174 -4.89 -6.13 -6.50
C VAL A 174 -4.75 -4.93 -7.43
N PHE A 175 -5.50 -4.89 -8.53
CA PHE A 175 -5.50 -3.78 -9.48
C PHE A 175 -5.89 -2.46 -8.82
N GLY A 176 -6.98 -2.45 -8.06
CA GLY A 176 -7.44 -1.26 -7.33
C GLY A 176 -6.44 -0.79 -6.27
N LEU A 177 -5.86 -1.72 -5.50
CA LEU A 177 -4.84 -1.40 -4.51
C LEU A 177 -3.55 -0.88 -5.14
N VAL A 178 -3.09 -1.46 -6.26
CA VAL A 178 -1.92 -0.94 -7.01
C VAL A 178 -2.17 0.48 -7.46
N TYR A 179 -3.33 0.76 -8.08
CA TYR A 179 -3.68 2.11 -8.52
C TYR A 179 -3.67 3.14 -7.38
N VAL A 180 -4.21 2.76 -6.21
CA VAL A 180 -4.27 3.64 -5.03
C VAL A 180 -2.89 3.88 -4.43
N HIS A 181 -2.03 2.85 -4.40
CA HIS A 181 -0.76 2.90 -3.67
C HIS A 181 0.45 3.26 -4.54
N LEU A 182 0.30 3.29 -5.87
CA LEU A 182 1.41 3.60 -6.79
C LEU A 182 2.11 4.94 -6.47
N PRO A 183 1.42 6.06 -6.18
CA PRO A 183 2.07 7.32 -5.81
C PRO A 183 2.94 7.20 -4.56
N PHE A 184 2.54 6.40 -3.56
CA PHE A 184 3.30 6.19 -2.33
C PHE A 184 4.62 5.46 -2.58
N MET A 185 4.69 4.64 -3.64
CA MET A 185 5.93 4.00 -4.06
C MET A 185 6.80 4.94 -4.89
N VAL A 186 6.20 5.68 -5.85
CA VAL A 186 6.94 6.51 -6.80
C VAL A 186 7.65 7.68 -6.11
N LEU A 187 7.00 8.35 -5.14
CA LEU A 187 7.55 9.55 -4.52
C LEU A 187 8.85 9.31 -3.74
N PRO A 188 8.97 8.30 -2.84
CA PRO A 188 10.24 8.01 -2.18
C PRO A 188 11.32 7.52 -3.15
N LEU A 189 10.95 6.76 -4.18
CA LEU A 189 11.88 6.34 -5.23
C LEU A 189 12.42 7.55 -6.00
N TYR A 190 11.55 8.45 -6.44
CA TYR A 190 11.94 9.69 -7.09
C TYR A 190 12.88 10.52 -6.20
N ALA A 191 12.54 10.72 -4.93
CA ALA A 191 13.34 11.49 -3.99
C ALA A 191 14.74 10.89 -3.76
N ALA A 192 14.89 9.57 -3.84
CA ALA A 192 16.18 8.90 -3.76
C ALA A 192 16.97 9.01 -5.07
N LEU A 193 16.30 8.80 -6.21
CA LEU A 193 16.91 8.86 -7.54
C LEU A 193 17.35 10.29 -7.92
N ASP A 194 16.59 11.31 -7.49
CA ASP A 194 16.92 12.72 -7.78
C ASP A 194 18.20 13.21 -7.07
N ARG A 195 18.60 12.51 -5.99
CA ARG A 195 19.85 12.78 -5.25
C ARG A 195 21.06 12.03 -5.79
N LEU A 196 20.87 11.14 -6.77
CA LEU A 196 21.98 10.39 -7.34
C LEU A 196 22.90 11.27 -8.17
N ASP A 197 24.20 11.10 -7.94
CA ASP A 197 25.21 11.72 -8.79
C ASP A 197 25.23 11.06 -10.17
N ARG A 198 24.86 11.82 -11.18
CA ARG A 198 24.78 11.36 -12.57
C ARG A 198 26.16 10.93 -13.11
N SER A 199 27.24 11.50 -12.58
CA SER A 199 28.61 11.16 -12.99
C SER A 199 28.92 9.67 -12.78
N LEU A 200 28.32 9.01 -11.76
CA LEU A 200 28.47 7.58 -11.52
C LEU A 200 27.85 6.73 -12.64
N ILE A 201 26.71 7.20 -13.19
CA ILE A 201 26.03 6.53 -14.30
C ILE A 201 26.86 6.70 -15.58
N GLU A 202 27.32 7.91 -15.86
CA GLU A 202 28.17 8.24 -17.02
C GLU A 202 29.48 7.46 -16.97
N ALA A 203 30.20 7.47 -15.86
CA ALA A 203 31.43 6.69 -15.68
C ALA A 203 31.22 5.18 -15.90
N SER A 204 30.07 4.62 -15.47
CA SER A 204 29.76 3.21 -15.73
C SER A 204 29.58 2.92 -17.22
N LEU A 205 28.93 3.81 -17.94
CA LEU A 205 28.70 3.67 -19.38
C LEU A 205 30.03 3.83 -20.14
N ASP A 206 30.91 4.76 -19.75
CA ASP A 206 32.22 4.98 -20.32
C ASP A 206 33.15 3.76 -20.13
N LEU A 207 32.97 3.03 -19.01
CA LEU A 207 33.68 1.75 -18.78
C LEU A 207 33.06 0.57 -19.56
N GLY A 208 32.12 0.83 -20.48
CA GLY A 208 31.53 -0.20 -21.36
C GLY A 208 30.39 -1.02 -20.70
N ALA A 209 29.87 -0.61 -19.56
CA ALA A 209 28.69 -1.26 -18.97
C ALA A 209 27.44 -0.93 -19.79
N GLY A 210 26.64 -1.94 -20.10
CA GLY A 210 25.32 -1.71 -20.72
C GLY A 210 24.33 -1.09 -19.73
N HIS A 211 23.32 -0.35 -20.22
CA HIS A 211 22.32 0.37 -19.42
C HIS A 211 21.67 -0.50 -18.33
N PHE A 212 21.27 -1.72 -18.65
CA PHE A 212 20.67 -2.63 -17.66
C PHE A 212 21.63 -2.98 -16.51
N ARG A 213 22.92 -3.22 -16.84
CA ARG A 213 23.94 -3.51 -15.83
C ARG A 213 24.20 -2.29 -14.93
N THR A 214 24.25 -1.09 -15.51
CA THR A 214 24.37 0.18 -14.77
C THR A 214 23.20 0.36 -13.81
N ILE A 215 21.96 0.14 -14.27
CA ILE A 215 20.78 0.22 -13.40
C ILE A 215 20.88 -0.76 -12.24
N MET A 216 21.16 -2.04 -12.50
CA MET A 216 21.16 -3.08 -11.47
C MET A 216 22.34 -2.98 -10.50
N ARG A 217 23.51 -2.52 -10.94
CA ARG A 217 24.72 -2.50 -10.11
C ARG A 217 25.03 -1.16 -9.47
N ILE A 218 24.47 -0.07 -9.98
CA ILE A 218 24.75 1.28 -9.49
C ILE A 218 23.45 1.94 -9.02
N VAL A 219 22.47 2.10 -9.90
CA VAL A 219 21.26 2.87 -9.58
C VAL A 219 20.44 2.19 -8.48
N VAL A 220 20.15 0.89 -8.60
CA VAL A 220 19.33 0.15 -7.63
C VAL A 220 19.98 0.11 -6.24
N PRO A 221 21.28 -0.21 -6.07
CA PRO A 221 21.92 -0.17 -4.76
C PRO A 221 21.94 1.23 -4.14
N LEU A 222 22.22 2.26 -4.91
CA LEU A 222 22.23 3.64 -4.43
C LEU A 222 20.81 4.16 -4.10
N ALA A 223 19.80 3.70 -4.84
CA ALA A 223 18.38 4.00 -4.55
C ALA A 223 17.79 3.13 -3.44
N ALA A 224 18.52 2.17 -2.87
CA ALA A 224 18.02 1.24 -1.85
C ALA A 224 17.31 1.92 -0.67
N PRO A 225 17.78 3.07 -0.12
CA PRO A 225 17.03 3.76 0.93
C PRO A 225 15.64 4.21 0.48
N GLY A 226 15.50 4.68 -0.78
CA GLY A 226 14.23 5.05 -1.38
C GLY A 226 13.33 3.85 -1.66
N ILE A 227 13.89 2.74 -2.14
CA ILE A 227 13.17 1.47 -2.34
C ILE A 227 12.59 0.99 -1.03
N VAL A 228 13.41 0.94 0.02
CA VAL A 228 12.98 0.50 1.35
C VAL A 228 11.89 1.41 1.91
N ALA A 229 12.04 2.73 1.81
CA ALA A 229 11.02 3.68 2.24
C ALA A 229 9.71 3.51 1.44
N GLY A 230 9.78 3.40 0.12
CA GLY A 230 8.63 3.17 -0.76
C GLY A 230 7.90 1.87 -0.43
N VAL A 231 8.65 0.78 -0.22
CA VAL A 231 8.09 -0.52 0.19
C VAL A 231 7.31 -0.40 1.50
N MET A 232 7.87 0.26 2.52
CA MET A 232 7.19 0.38 3.81
C MET A 232 5.96 1.28 3.75
N ILE A 233 6.06 2.43 3.09
CA ILE A 233 4.94 3.38 2.93
C ILE A 233 3.82 2.80 2.07
N THR A 234 4.10 1.82 1.21
CA THR A 234 3.12 1.11 0.39
C THR A 234 2.54 -0.10 1.11
N LEU A 235 3.39 -0.96 1.71
CA LEU A 235 3.00 -2.23 2.32
C LEU A 235 2.07 -2.04 3.53
N ILE A 236 2.44 -1.11 4.43
CA ILE A 236 1.70 -0.92 5.69
C ILE A 236 0.26 -0.47 5.43
N PRO A 237 -0.01 0.60 4.64
CA PRO A 237 -1.39 0.98 4.32
C PRO A 237 -2.14 -0.05 3.48
N ALA A 238 -1.45 -0.78 2.59
CA ALA A 238 -2.07 -1.84 1.80
C ALA A 238 -2.59 -3.00 2.67
N LEU A 239 -1.88 -3.35 3.76
CA LEU A 239 -2.36 -4.34 4.75
C LEU A 239 -3.62 -3.88 5.48
N GLY A 240 -3.74 -2.59 5.78
CA GLY A 240 -4.90 -1.98 6.45
C GLY A 240 -6.04 -1.58 5.49
N ALA A 241 -5.91 -1.82 4.20
CA ALA A 241 -6.91 -1.44 3.22
C ALA A 241 -8.16 -2.32 3.36
N TYR A 242 -9.32 -1.68 3.57
CA TYR A 242 -10.61 -2.40 3.66
C TYR A 242 -11.58 -2.03 2.53
N LEU A 243 -11.60 -0.75 2.12
CA LEU A 243 -12.60 -0.24 1.20
C LEU A 243 -12.50 -0.84 -0.21
N THR A 244 -11.29 -0.90 -0.76
CA THR A 244 -11.06 -1.45 -2.11
C THR A 244 -11.40 -2.94 -2.15
N PRO A 245 -10.94 -3.80 -1.22
CA PRO A 245 -11.36 -5.19 -1.16
C PRO A 245 -12.87 -5.38 -0.92
N ASP A 246 -13.50 -4.51 -0.14
CA ASP A 246 -14.94 -4.60 0.15
C ASP A 246 -15.80 -4.29 -1.08
N LEU A 247 -15.43 -3.29 -1.88
CA LEU A 247 -16.19 -2.86 -3.06
C LEU A 247 -15.85 -3.63 -4.34
N MET A 248 -14.58 -3.96 -4.57
CA MET A 248 -14.10 -4.55 -5.82
C MET A 248 -13.83 -6.06 -5.70
N GLY A 249 -13.76 -6.60 -4.48
CA GLY A 249 -13.50 -8.00 -4.22
C GLY A 249 -14.75 -8.87 -4.28
N GLY A 250 -14.55 -10.17 -4.48
CA GLY A 250 -15.57 -11.20 -4.31
C GLY A 250 -15.59 -11.74 -2.87
N THR A 251 -16.42 -12.77 -2.65
CA THR A 251 -16.55 -13.46 -1.36
C THR A 251 -15.21 -13.95 -0.80
N ASP A 252 -14.34 -14.42 -1.71
CA ASP A 252 -13.02 -14.95 -1.36
C ASP A 252 -11.92 -13.88 -1.32
N SER A 253 -12.25 -12.62 -1.59
CA SER A 253 -11.24 -11.55 -1.72
C SER A 253 -11.10 -10.71 -0.44
N GLN A 254 -11.68 -11.17 0.67
CA GLN A 254 -11.64 -10.45 1.95
C GLN A 254 -10.23 -10.41 2.52
N MET A 255 -9.87 -9.25 3.04
CA MET A 255 -8.64 -9.01 3.78
C MET A 255 -8.94 -8.86 5.28
N ILE A 256 -7.91 -8.94 6.11
CA ILE A 256 -8.08 -8.84 7.57
C ILE A 256 -8.75 -7.55 8.01
N ALA A 257 -8.48 -6.44 7.33
CA ALA A 257 -9.11 -5.15 7.62
C ALA A 257 -10.63 -5.17 7.38
N ASN A 258 -11.14 -5.95 6.40
CA ASN A 258 -12.58 -6.16 6.20
C ASN A 258 -13.19 -6.95 7.34
N VAL A 259 -12.48 -7.96 7.86
CA VAL A 259 -12.95 -8.75 9.02
C VAL A 259 -13.02 -7.85 10.24
N ILE A 260 -11.97 -7.04 10.51
CA ILE A 260 -11.94 -6.08 11.62
C ILE A 260 -13.14 -5.12 11.54
N GLU A 261 -13.34 -4.51 10.37
CA GLU A 261 -14.46 -3.59 10.15
C GLU A 261 -15.82 -4.24 10.43
N ARG A 262 -16.01 -5.49 9.99
CA ARG A 262 -17.25 -6.25 10.24
C ARG A 262 -17.47 -6.56 11.71
N GLN A 263 -16.41 -6.85 12.49
CA GLN A 263 -16.54 -7.08 13.92
C GLN A 263 -17.08 -5.82 14.63
N PHE A 264 -16.56 -4.63 14.28
CA PHE A 264 -17.02 -3.38 14.87
C PHE A 264 -18.43 -2.96 14.41
N LYS A 265 -18.75 -3.09 13.10
CA LYS A 265 -19.96 -2.49 12.52
C LYS A 265 -21.14 -3.45 12.40
N LYS A 266 -20.89 -4.76 12.16
CA LYS A 266 -21.95 -5.73 11.87
C LYS A 266 -22.15 -6.73 13.01
N ALA A 267 -21.07 -7.34 13.49
CA ALA A 267 -21.12 -8.32 14.56
C ALA A 267 -21.25 -7.68 15.95
N ASN A 268 -20.94 -6.39 16.07
CA ASN A 268 -20.90 -5.65 17.34
C ASN A 268 -19.98 -6.30 18.38
N ASP A 269 -18.97 -7.08 17.90
CA ASP A 269 -17.98 -7.77 18.72
C ASP A 269 -16.72 -6.91 18.83
N TRP A 270 -16.83 -5.81 19.57
CA TRP A 270 -15.76 -4.83 19.74
C TRP A 270 -14.50 -5.41 20.38
N PRO A 271 -14.58 -6.28 21.44
CA PRO A 271 -13.41 -6.89 22.03
C PRO A 271 -12.59 -7.72 21.02
N PHE A 272 -13.27 -8.52 20.21
CA PHE A 272 -12.62 -9.33 19.20
C PHE A 272 -12.06 -8.48 18.04
N GLY A 273 -12.84 -7.48 17.58
CA GLY A 273 -12.36 -6.51 16.58
C GLY A 273 -11.11 -5.76 17.05
N ALA A 274 -11.06 -5.36 18.33
CA ALA A 274 -9.91 -4.74 18.96
C ALA A 274 -8.69 -5.68 19.00
N ALA A 275 -8.88 -6.95 19.38
CA ALA A 275 -7.80 -7.94 19.40
C ALA A 275 -7.19 -8.17 18.02
N LEU A 276 -8.02 -8.32 16.98
CA LEU A 276 -7.55 -8.45 15.60
C LEU A 276 -6.79 -7.20 15.13
N SER A 277 -7.28 -6.00 15.49
CA SER A 277 -6.61 -4.74 15.16
C SER A 277 -5.21 -4.65 15.79
N PHE A 278 -5.10 -5.02 17.07
CA PHE A 278 -3.80 -5.00 17.76
C PHE A 278 -2.84 -6.07 17.23
N LEU A 279 -3.32 -7.26 16.87
CA LEU A 279 -2.50 -8.26 16.19
C LEU A 279 -1.95 -7.74 14.85
N LEU A 280 -2.77 -7.03 14.07
CA LEU A 280 -2.32 -6.41 12.83
C LEU A 280 -1.26 -5.33 13.10
N ILE A 281 -1.46 -4.47 14.11
CA ILE A 281 -0.50 -3.45 14.54
C ILE A 281 0.81 -4.11 14.99
N TYR A 282 0.77 -5.16 15.82
CA TYR A 282 1.97 -5.87 16.26
C TYR A 282 2.73 -6.51 15.10
N ALA A 283 2.02 -7.08 14.12
CA ALA A 283 2.63 -7.60 12.91
C ALA A 283 3.33 -6.50 12.09
N MET A 284 2.73 -5.31 11.96
CA MET A 284 3.34 -4.16 11.30
C MET A 284 4.59 -3.67 12.06
N PHE A 285 4.51 -3.56 13.38
CA PHE A 285 5.68 -3.21 14.20
C PHE A 285 6.82 -4.23 14.09
N ALA A 286 6.49 -5.53 14.06
CA ALA A 286 7.48 -6.58 13.85
C ALA A 286 8.21 -6.41 12.50
N LEU A 287 7.48 -6.10 11.42
CA LEU A 287 8.08 -5.82 10.11
C LEU A 287 9.05 -4.64 10.17
N ILE A 288 8.63 -3.53 10.79
CA ILE A 288 9.47 -2.33 10.95
C ILE A 288 10.72 -2.64 11.78
N ALA A 289 10.57 -3.39 12.87
CA ALA A 289 11.69 -3.79 13.75
C ALA A 289 12.70 -4.67 13.01
N ILE A 290 12.23 -5.69 12.26
CA ILE A 290 13.09 -6.56 11.46
C ILE A 290 13.89 -5.75 10.43
N GLN A 291 13.24 -4.79 9.77
CA GLN A 291 13.90 -3.92 8.81
C GLN A 291 14.95 -3.04 9.47
N SER A 292 14.64 -2.42 10.62
CA SER A 292 15.57 -1.58 11.38
C SER A 292 16.82 -2.35 11.83
N MET A 293 16.64 -3.61 12.27
CA MET A 293 17.75 -4.49 12.65
C MET A 293 18.66 -4.81 11.46
N ARG A 294 18.07 -5.13 10.29
CA ARG A 294 18.84 -5.40 9.08
C ARG A 294 19.69 -4.21 8.62
N LYS A 295 19.15 -2.99 8.76
CA LYS A 295 19.89 -1.77 8.43
C LYS A 295 21.11 -1.58 9.34
N LYS A 296 20.97 -1.80 10.66
CA LYS A 296 22.08 -1.70 11.62
C LYS A 296 23.17 -2.73 11.36
N VAL A 297 22.80 -3.95 10.97
CA VAL A 297 23.79 -5.00 10.62
C VAL A 297 24.55 -4.63 9.35
N ALA A 298 23.88 -4.07 8.34
CA ALA A 298 24.50 -3.64 7.09
C ALA A 298 25.42 -2.40 7.26
N GLU A 299 25.19 -1.56 8.25
CA GLU A 299 26.05 -0.41 8.58
C GLU A 299 27.25 -0.82 9.46
N ALA A 300 27.20 -1.99 10.09
CA ALA A 300 28.28 -2.52 10.96
C ALA A 300 29.23 -3.49 10.25
N SER A 301 28.89 -3.94 9.04
CA SER A 301 29.70 -4.80 8.16
C SER A 301 30.41 -3.98 7.07
#